data_63ab0d6025d3cd91ccf997888eb654e9
#
_entry.id   63ab0d6025d3cd91ccf997888eb654e9
#
_cell.length_a   1.000
_cell.length_b   1.000
_cell.length_c   1.000
_cell.angle_alpha   90.00
_cell.angle_beta   90.00
_cell.angle_gamma   90.00
#
_symmetry.space_group_name_H-M   'P 1'
#
loop_
_entity.id
_entity.type
_entity.pdbx_description
1 polymer ?
#
loop_
_entity_poly.entity_id
_entity_poly.type
_entity_poly.pdbx_seq_one_letter_code
_entity_poly.pdbx_strand_id
1 'polypeptide(L)'
;MKKFLFLLALGLYLNVASAQNSKSITGIWWNEEKTSKIEVVEQNGKYVGKIVYMIPEKYENGQPPKDTKNPEESLQNRSILGLQILDGLTFNLDEKQWEEGHIYDPKSGKTYDCYAWFDGSTDKLYLKGYVVGIKWLGKSTEWTRTSLN
;
A
#
# COMPACT_ATOMS: atom_id res chain seq x y z
N MET A 1 20.01 11.40 -62.79
CA MET A 1 20.39 10.79 -61.54
C MET A 1 19.46 11.31 -60.42
N LYS A 2 18.48 10.54 -60.01
CA LYS A 2 17.53 10.91 -58.94
C LYS A 2 18.13 10.49 -57.60
N LYS A 3 18.47 11.47 -56.75
CA LYS A 3 18.93 11.24 -55.37
C LYS A 3 17.69 10.98 -54.51
N PHE A 4 17.51 9.74 -54.05
CA PHE A 4 16.52 9.39 -53.02
C PHE A 4 17.08 9.84 -51.68
N LEU A 5 16.44 10.82 -51.05
CA LEU A 5 16.70 11.25 -49.70
C LEU A 5 15.86 10.36 -48.77
N PHE A 6 16.51 9.41 -48.09
CA PHE A 6 15.88 8.58 -47.05
C PHE A 6 15.82 9.42 -45.77
N LEU A 7 14.64 9.97 -45.46
CA LEU A 7 14.38 10.59 -44.16
C LEU A 7 14.18 9.47 -43.15
N LEU A 8 15.20 9.26 -42.31
CA LEU A 8 15.10 8.36 -41.14
C LEU A 8 14.33 9.11 -40.04
N ALA A 9 13.03 8.84 -39.95
CA ALA A 9 12.22 9.32 -38.85
C ALA A 9 12.57 8.51 -37.58
N LEU A 10 13.51 9.06 -36.80
CA LEU A 10 13.84 8.53 -35.48
C LEU A 10 12.70 8.89 -34.53
N GLY A 11 11.77 7.95 -34.34
CA GLY A 11 10.67 8.08 -33.36
C GLY A 11 11.26 8.10 -31.94
N LEU A 12 11.35 9.28 -31.35
CA LEU A 12 11.58 9.43 -29.93
C LEU A 12 10.37 8.88 -29.19
N TYR A 13 10.45 7.65 -28.71
CA TYR A 13 9.54 7.15 -27.69
C TYR A 13 9.89 7.87 -26.37
N LEU A 14 9.17 8.96 -26.10
CA LEU A 14 9.17 9.58 -24.78
C LEU A 14 8.49 8.61 -23.81
N ASN A 15 9.26 7.80 -23.09
CA ASN A 15 8.80 7.15 -21.90
C ASN A 15 8.48 8.25 -20.90
N VAL A 16 7.20 8.62 -20.81
CA VAL A 16 6.70 9.47 -19.73
C VAL A 16 6.72 8.60 -18.48
N ALA A 17 7.86 8.55 -17.80
CA ALA A 17 7.93 8.01 -16.46
C ALA A 17 6.97 8.83 -15.60
N SER A 18 5.91 8.18 -15.11
CA SER A 18 4.96 8.82 -14.21
C SER A 18 5.73 9.27 -12.98
N ALA A 19 5.94 10.59 -12.85
CA ALA A 19 6.70 11.13 -11.73
C ALA A 19 5.98 10.79 -10.43
N GLN A 20 6.66 10.11 -9.52
CA GLN A 20 6.17 9.84 -8.19
C GLN A 20 5.84 11.15 -7.47
N ASN A 21 4.62 11.30 -7.01
CA ASN A 21 4.15 12.41 -6.19
C ASN A 21 3.48 11.89 -4.91
N SER A 22 3.11 12.80 -4.03
CA SER A 22 2.49 12.46 -2.75
C SER A 22 1.24 11.58 -2.88
N LYS A 23 0.47 11.73 -3.97
CA LYS A 23 -0.76 10.98 -4.21
C LYS A 23 -0.55 9.63 -4.88
N SER A 24 0.67 9.31 -5.31
CA SER A 24 0.95 8.04 -6.01
C SER A 24 0.63 6.80 -5.15
N ILE A 25 0.64 6.92 -3.83
CA ILE A 25 0.27 5.82 -2.91
C ILE A 25 -1.24 5.53 -2.89
N THR A 26 -2.08 6.48 -3.32
CA THR A 26 -3.54 6.30 -3.28
C THR A 26 -3.99 5.25 -4.28
N GLY A 27 -5.07 4.54 -3.94
CA GLY A 27 -5.66 3.49 -4.77
C GLY A 27 -5.87 2.18 -4.02
N ILE A 28 -6.11 1.12 -4.78
CA ILE A 28 -6.39 -0.22 -4.26
C ILE A 28 -5.16 -1.10 -4.42
N TRP A 29 -4.83 -1.82 -3.37
CA TRP A 29 -3.63 -2.64 -3.27
C TRP A 29 -3.96 -4.04 -2.81
N TRP A 30 -3.46 -5.05 -3.49
CA TRP A 30 -3.36 -6.38 -2.92
C TRP A 30 -2.24 -6.41 -1.86
N ASN A 31 -2.52 -7.02 -0.71
CA ASN A 31 -1.45 -7.38 0.22
C ASN A 31 -0.53 -8.44 -0.41
N GLU A 32 0.66 -8.64 0.17
CA GLU A 32 1.66 -9.58 -0.32
C GLU A 32 1.10 -11.01 -0.53
N GLU A 33 0.26 -11.48 0.39
CA GLU A 33 -0.34 -12.81 0.34
C GLU A 33 -1.52 -12.94 -0.65
N LYS A 34 -1.95 -11.84 -1.29
CA LYS A 34 -3.14 -11.79 -2.17
C LYS A 34 -4.44 -12.25 -1.50
N THR A 35 -4.55 -12.03 -0.20
CA THR A 35 -5.72 -12.43 0.60
C THR A 35 -6.67 -11.30 0.91
N SER A 36 -6.19 -10.05 0.81
CA SER A 36 -6.98 -8.84 1.09
C SER A 36 -6.59 -7.71 0.17
N LYS A 37 -7.57 -6.84 -0.15
CA LYS A 37 -7.30 -5.57 -0.81
C LYS A 37 -7.43 -4.43 0.20
N ILE A 38 -6.49 -3.51 0.12
CA ILE A 38 -6.42 -2.31 0.96
C ILE A 38 -6.63 -1.09 0.07
N GLU A 39 -7.56 -0.23 0.44
CA GLU A 39 -7.73 1.08 -0.18
C GLU A 39 -6.94 2.11 0.62
N VAL A 40 -6.02 2.78 -0.06
CA VAL A 40 -5.26 3.91 0.51
C VAL A 40 -5.84 5.21 -0.03
N VAL A 41 -6.20 6.12 0.88
CA VAL A 41 -6.73 7.45 0.57
C VAL A 41 -6.00 8.52 1.36
N GLU A 42 -6.04 9.74 0.83
CA GLU A 42 -5.60 10.93 1.58
C GLU A 42 -6.72 11.42 2.48
N GLN A 43 -6.42 11.64 3.74
CA GLN A 43 -7.33 12.18 4.72
C GLN A 43 -6.60 13.22 5.59
N ASN A 44 -7.03 14.49 5.51
CA ASN A 44 -6.43 15.61 6.26
C ASN A 44 -4.91 15.73 6.07
N GLY A 45 -4.41 15.57 4.83
CA GLY A 45 -2.99 15.67 4.50
C GLY A 45 -2.13 14.45 4.88
N LYS A 46 -2.77 13.41 5.41
CA LYS A 46 -2.13 12.12 5.74
C LYS A 46 -2.75 11.00 4.92
N TYR A 47 -2.04 9.88 4.80
CA TYR A 47 -2.54 8.72 4.07
C TYR A 47 -2.94 7.63 5.06
N VAL A 48 -4.13 7.08 4.84
CA VAL A 48 -4.73 6.01 5.65
C VAL A 48 -5.13 4.86 4.74
N GLY A 49 -5.15 3.64 5.28
CA GLY A 49 -5.47 2.44 4.51
C GLY A 49 -6.48 1.55 5.24
N LYS A 50 -7.50 1.11 4.50
CA LYS A 50 -8.61 0.30 5.01
C LYS A 50 -8.73 -1.00 4.22
N ILE A 51 -8.97 -2.12 4.89
CA ILE A 51 -9.28 -3.38 4.22
C ILE A 51 -10.66 -3.27 3.59
N VAL A 52 -10.72 -3.32 2.26
CA VAL A 52 -11.97 -3.16 1.49
C VAL A 52 -12.45 -4.46 0.83
N TYR A 53 -11.59 -5.48 0.81
CA TYR A 53 -11.92 -6.80 0.28
C TYR A 53 -11.07 -7.88 0.98
N MET A 54 -11.66 -9.05 1.14
CA MET A 54 -10.98 -10.27 1.57
C MET A 54 -11.45 -11.42 0.69
N ILE A 55 -10.56 -12.36 0.36
CA ILE A 55 -10.94 -13.54 -0.40
C ILE A 55 -11.89 -14.42 0.43
N PRO A 56 -12.85 -15.14 -0.21
CA PRO A 56 -13.83 -15.96 0.50
C PRO A 56 -13.23 -17.01 1.44
N GLU A 57 -12.05 -17.54 1.12
CA GLU A 57 -11.32 -18.53 1.91
C GLU A 57 -10.91 -18.03 3.30
N LYS A 58 -10.92 -16.70 3.51
CA LYS A 58 -10.65 -16.07 4.82
C LYS A 58 -11.90 -15.91 5.67
N TYR A 59 -13.09 -16.17 5.11
CA TYR A 59 -14.34 -16.04 5.83
C TYR A 59 -14.56 -17.25 6.75
N GLU A 60 -15.12 -16.98 7.92
CA GLU A 60 -15.49 -17.97 8.91
C GLU A 60 -17.01 -18.06 8.98
N ASN A 61 -17.57 -19.23 8.70
CA ASN A 61 -19.04 -19.43 8.65
C ASN A 61 -19.78 -18.40 7.76
N GLY A 62 -19.18 -18.04 6.59
CA GLY A 62 -19.74 -17.08 5.66
C GLY A 62 -19.66 -15.61 6.12
N GLN A 63 -18.94 -15.32 7.20
CA GLN A 63 -18.74 -13.98 7.71
C GLN A 63 -17.26 -13.58 7.67
N PRO A 64 -16.95 -12.29 7.46
CA PRO A 64 -15.59 -11.80 7.61
C PRO A 64 -15.05 -12.11 9.01
N PRO A 65 -13.75 -12.44 9.16
CA PRO A 65 -13.17 -12.71 10.46
C PRO A 65 -13.21 -11.48 11.36
N LYS A 66 -13.23 -11.73 12.66
CA LYS A 66 -13.20 -10.69 13.69
C LYS A 66 -11.78 -10.43 14.17
N ASP A 67 -11.57 -9.27 14.74
CA ASP A 67 -10.29 -8.78 15.26
C ASP A 67 -9.96 -9.37 16.64
N THR A 68 -10.03 -10.70 16.73
CA THR A 68 -9.96 -11.44 17.99
C THR A 68 -8.63 -11.35 18.74
N LYS A 69 -7.57 -10.88 18.05
CA LYS A 69 -6.24 -10.69 18.63
C LYS A 69 -6.01 -9.26 19.14
N ASN A 70 -7.00 -8.37 18.99
CA ASN A 70 -6.87 -7.01 19.47
C ASN A 70 -6.57 -6.98 20.97
N PRO A 71 -5.57 -6.22 21.45
CA PRO A 71 -5.25 -6.12 22.86
C PRO A 71 -6.36 -5.44 23.67
N GLU A 72 -7.22 -4.66 23.01
CA GLU A 72 -8.40 -4.05 23.61
C GLU A 72 -9.60 -4.97 23.42
N GLU A 73 -10.10 -5.56 24.51
CA GLU A 73 -11.17 -6.54 24.49
C GLU A 73 -12.46 -6.01 23.84
N SER A 74 -12.78 -4.73 24.05
CA SER A 74 -13.94 -4.07 23.46
C SER A 74 -13.92 -4.04 21.91
N LEU A 75 -12.73 -4.15 21.28
CA LEU A 75 -12.54 -4.15 19.83
C LEU A 75 -12.46 -5.55 19.21
N GLN A 76 -12.38 -6.62 20.00
CA GLN A 76 -12.20 -7.99 19.49
C GLN A 76 -13.39 -8.50 18.67
N ASN A 77 -14.55 -7.90 18.82
CA ASN A 77 -15.77 -8.30 18.08
C ASN A 77 -15.96 -7.54 16.76
N ARG A 78 -15.13 -6.53 16.46
CA ARG A 78 -15.24 -5.79 15.20
C ARG A 78 -14.78 -6.64 14.03
N SER A 79 -15.35 -6.39 12.82
CA SER A 79 -14.93 -7.06 11.60
C SER A 79 -13.55 -6.56 11.13
N ILE A 80 -12.72 -7.48 10.64
CA ILE A 80 -11.47 -7.12 9.95
C ILE A 80 -11.77 -6.50 8.58
N LEU A 81 -12.84 -6.94 7.89
CA LEU A 81 -13.31 -6.26 6.69
C LEU A 81 -13.83 -4.86 7.05
N GLY A 82 -13.32 -3.84 6.39
CA GLY A 82 -13.60 -2.43 6.68
C GLY A 82 -12.67 -1.82 7.73
N LEU A 83 -11.78 -2.60 8.34
CA LEU A 83 -10.86 -2.11 9.35
C LEU A 83 -9.78 -1.22 8.75
N GLN A 84 -9.56 -0.03 9.33
CA GLN A 84 -8.40 0.80 9.04
C GLN A 84 -7.17 0.18 9.69
N ILE A 85 -6.21 -0.26 8.85
CA ILE A 85 -4.97 -0.89 9.31
C ILE A 85 -3.74 -0.03 9.12
N LEU A 86 -3.81 0.96 8.23
CA LEU A 86 -2.73 1.90 7.94
C LEU A 86 -3.17 3.30 8.34
N ASP A 87 -2.35 4.00 9.10
CA ASP A 87 -2.67 5.33 9.61
C ASP A 87 -1.45 6.26 9.58
N GLY A 88 -1.71 7.54 9.36
CA GLY A 88 -0.82 8.65 9.64
C GLY A 88 0.38 8.84 8.72
N LEU A 89 0.52 8.10 7.61
CA LEU A 89 1.63 8.28 6.68
C LEU A 89 1.65 9.70 6.10
N THR A 90 2.82 10.33 6.11
CA THR A 90 3.09 11.64 5.51
C THR A 90 4.14 11.52 4.42
N PHE A 91 3.99 12.27 3.32
CA PHE A 91 4.94 12.22 2.21
C PHE A 91 6.16 13.09 2.49
N ASN A 92 7.33 12.47 2.46
CA ASN A 92 8.63 13.13 2.49
C ASN A 92 9.13 13.32 1.05
N LEU A 93 9.17 14.57 0.59
CA LEU A 93 9.55 14.90 -0.78
C LEU A 93 11.04 14.62 -1.07
N ASP A 94 11.90 14.82 -0.09
CA ASP A 94 13.36 14.65 -0.25
C ASP A 94 13.71 13.16 -0.37
N GLU A 95 13.12 12.32 0.48
CA GLU A 95 13.33 10.88 0.48
C GLU A 95 12.40 10.15 -0.52
N LYS A 96 11.40 10.85 -1.07
CA LYS A 96 10.37 10.29 -1.99
C LYS A 96 9.68 9.06 -1.41
N GLN A 97 9.34 9.12 -0.13
CA GLN A 97 8.66 8.03 0.58
C GLN A 97 7.60 8.58 1.53
N TRP A 98 6.71 7.72 2.00
CA TRP A 98 5.70 8.02 3.01
C TRP A 98 6.20 7.52 4.34
N GLU A 99 6.24 8.39 5.35
CA GLU A 99 6.86 8.15 6.66
C GLU A 99 5.89 8.42 7.80
N GLU A 100 6.34 8.15 9.02
CA GLU A 100 5.63 8.44 10.28
C GLU A 100 4.27 7.75 10.41
N GLY A 101 4.05 6.67 9.65
CA GLY A 101 2.83 5.90 9.71
C GLY A 101 2.85 4.81 10.77
N HIS A 102 1.66 4.27 11.02
CA HIS A 102 1.45 3.10 11.84
C HIS A 102 0.69 2.05 11.03
N ILE A 103 1.04 0.79 11.22
CA ILE A 103 0.30 -0.32 10.63
C ILE A 103 -0.12 -1.32 11.71
N TYR A 104 -1.41 -1.62 11.75
CA TYR A 104 -1.99 -2.65 12.61
C TYR A 104 -2.02 -3.99 11.90
N ASP A 105 -1.53 -5.03 12.56
CA ASP A 105 -1.58 -6.41 12.09
C ASP A 105 -2.66 -7.19 12.85
N PRO A 106 -3.82 -7.48 12.23
CA PRO A 106 -4.89 -8.23 12.90
C PRO A 106 -4.51 -9.67 13.23
N LYS A 107 -3.52 -10.27 12.56
CA LYS A 107 -3.05 -11.63 12.83
C LYS A 107 -2.36 -11.75 14.18
N SER A 108 -1.65 -10.71 14.59
CA SER A 108 -0.91 -10.65 15.85
C SER A 108 -1.54 -9.72 16.88
N GLY A 109 -2.45 -8.83 16.50
CA GLY A 109 -3.02 -7.78 17.34
C GLY A 109 -2.03 -6.68 17.67
N LYS A 110 -0.94 -6.55 16.92
CA LYS A 110 0.14 -5.57 17.18
C LYS A 110 0.10 -4.42 16.19
N THR A 111 0.48 -3.25 16.68
CA THR A 111 0.72 -2.06 15.86
C THR A 111 2.21 -1.79 15.75
N TYR A 112 2.67 -1.47 14.55
CA TYR A 112 4.05 -1.16 14.25
C TYR A 112 4.13 0.25 13.66
N ASP A 113 5.26 0.93 13.88
CA ASP A 113 5.63 2.08 13.07
C ASP A 113 5.89 1.61 11.64
N CYS A 114 5.60 2.44 10.64
CA CYS A 114 5.86 2.06 9.26
C CYS A 114 6.23 3.23 8.36
N TYR A 115 6.88 2.89 7.26
CA TYR A 115 7.09 3.76 6.12
C TYR A 115 6.89 2.96 4.83
N ALA A 116 6.62 3.66 3.73
CA ALA A 116 6.34 3.06 2.44
C ALA A 116 7.08 3.78 1.32
N TRP A 117 7.44 3.05 0.26
CA TRP A 117 8.15 3.61 -0.90
C TRP A 117 7.83 2.83 -2.17
N PHE A 118 8.15 3.42 -3.31
CA PHE A 118 8.18 2.74 -4.60
C PHE A 118 9.63 2.50 -5.03
N ASP A 119 9.85 1.38 -5.70
CA ASP A 119 11.14 1.04 -6.31
C ASP A 119 10.94 0.86 -7.82
N GLY A 120 11.11 1.94 -8.57
CA GLY A 120 11.07 1.98 -10.03
C GLY A 120 9.67 1.90 -10.67
N SER A 121 8.64 1.43 -9.96
CA SER A 121 7.27 1.32 -10.47
C SER A 121 6.25 1.73 -9.42
N THR A 122 5.25 2.52 -9.82
CA THR A 122 4.12 2.90 -8.95
C THR A 122 3.06 1.80 -8.80
N ASP A 123 3.26 0.63 -9.42
CA ASP A 123 2.37 -0.52 -9.31
C ASP A 123 2.78 -1.50 -8.21
N LYS A 124 3.96 -1.28 -7.61
CA LYS A 124 4.49 -2.05 -6.49
C LYS A 124 4.83 -1.13 -5.34
N LEU A 125 4.06 -1.21 -4.28
CA LEU A 125 4.28 -0.45 -3.05
C LEU A 125 4.99 -1.34 -2.04
N TYR A 126 6.16 -0.92 -1.61
CA TYR A 126 6.87 -1.54 -0.49
C TYR A 126 6.48 -0.82 0.79
N LEU A 127 6.22 -1.59 1.83
CA LEU A 127 5.89 -1.09 3.15
C LEU A 127 6.71 -1.85 4.20
N LYS A 128 7.41 -1.13 5.05
CA LYS A 128 8.15 -1.72 6.17
C LYS A 128 7.52 -1.33 7.49
N GLY A 129 7.02 -2.35 8.20
CA GLY A 129 6.63 -2.24 9.60
C GLY A 129 7.82 -2.57 10.50
N TYR A 130 8.02 -1.79 11.56
CA TYR A 130 9.13 -1.97 12.49
C TYR A 130 8.69 -1.66 13.93
N VAL A 131 9.44 -2.18 14.88
CA VAL A 131 9.19 -1.90 16.30
C VAL A 131 9.46 -0.42 16.57
N VAL A 132 8.57 0.21 17.33
CA VAL A 132 8.65 1.64 17.67
C VAL A 132 10.08 2.05 18.07
N GLY A 133 10.61 3.05 17.33
CA GLY A 133 11.95 3.59 17.55
C GLY A 133 13.11 2.76 17.00
N ILE A 134 12.89 1.59 16.38
CA ILE A 134 13.96 0.68 15.89
C ILE A 134 13.74 0.35 14.41
N LYS A 135 14.01 1.31 13.52
CA LYS A 135 13.77 1.18 12.05
C LYS A 135 14.47 -0.02 11.39
N TRP A 136 15.61 -0.46 11.90
CA TRP A 136 16.36 -1.59 11.36
C TRP A 136 15.76 -2.95 11.75
N LEU A 137 14.94 -3.00 12.82
CA LEU A 137 14.24 -4.20 13.26
C LEU A 137 12.79 -4.20 12.74
N GLY A 138 12.58 -4.75 11.55
CA GLY A 138 11.26 -4.78 10.96
C GLY A 138 11.19 -5.73 9.76
N LYS A 139 9.97 -5.88 9.24
CA LYS A 139 9.68 -6.71 8.06
C LYS A 139 9.12 -5.83 6.95
N SER A 140 9.65 -5.99 5.75
CA SER A 140 9.09 -5.38 4.54
C SER A 140 8.09 -6.33 3.89
N THR A 141 7.04 -5.75 3.32
CA THR A 141 6.06 -6.44 2.48
C THR A 141 5.91 -5.70 1.15
N GLU A 142 5.50 -6.42 0.11
CA GLU A 142 5.21 -5.86 -1.20
C GLU A 142 3.69 -5.91 -1.45
N TRP A 143 3.11 -4.75 -1.71
CA TRP A 143 1.71 -4.65 -2.14
C TRP A 143 1.66 -4.35 -3.64
N THR A 144 0.75 -4.98 -4.35
CA THR A 144 0.59 -4.76 -5.80
C THR A 144 -0.69 -4.01 -6.11
N ARG A 145 -0.58 -3.01 -6.98
CA ARG A 145 -1.73 -2.20 -7.41
C ARG A 145 -2.79 -3.06 -8.08
N THR A 146 -4.05 -2.75 -7.81
CA THR A 146 -5.20 -3.47 -8.36
C THR A 146 -6.43 -2.56 -8.43
N SER A 147 -7.58 -3.14 -8.74
CA SER A 147 -8.91 -2.51 -8.64
C SER A 147 -9.83 -3.35 -7.74
N LEU A 148 -11.00 -2.81 -7.39
CA LEU A 148 -12.01 -3.58 -6.65
C LEU A 148 -12.72 -4.63 -7.51
N ASN A 149 -12.80 -4.39 -8.82
CA ASN A 149 -13.48 -5.27 -9.79
C ASN A 149 -12.55 -6.37 -10.29
#